data_a8450c89549f232de01dc4487771c3f8
#
_entry.id   a8450c89549f232de01dc4487771c3f8
#
_cell.length_a   1.000
_cell.length_b   1.000
_cell.length_c   1.000
_cell.angle_alpha   90.00
_cell.angle_beta   90.00
_cell.angle_gamma   90.00
#
_symmetry.space_group_name_H-M   'P 1'
#
loop_
_entity.id
_entity.type
_entity.pdbx_description
1 polymer ?
#
loop_
_entity_poly.entity_id
_entity_poly.type
_entity_poly.pdbx_seq_one_letter_code
_entity_poly.pdbx_strand_id
1 'polypeptide(L)'
;QGFIDSIFALMNVPLRCPDYTSVSKRAKSVNVSFKTSTRGEIAHLVIDSTGLKVFGEGEWKVRKHGKERRRIWRKLHLAVDSNTHEVVCADLSLNNVTDSEAFPGLIRQTHRKIRAAAADGAYDTRLCHDELR
;
A
#
# COMPACT_ATOMS: atom_id res chain seq x y z
N GLN A 1 13.18 6.25 -15.32
CA GLN A 1 14.33 5.45 -15.73
C GLN A 1 15.62 6.27 -15.61
N GLY A 2 15.79 7.40 -16.30
CA GLY A 2 17.00 8.22 -16.27
C GLY A 2 17.43 8.68 -14.86
N PHE A 3 16.49 9.02 -13.98
CA PHE A 3 16.80 9.38 -12.60
C PHE A 3 17.47 8.23 -11.82
N ILE A 4 16.97 7.00 -11.96
CA ILE A 4 17.56 5.83 -11.30
C ILE A 4 18.94 5.51 -11.89
N ASP A 5 19.11 5.62 -13.20
CA ASP A 5 20.42 5.44 -13.85
C ASP A 5 21.43 6.48 -13.36
N SER A 6 21.00 7.73 -13.14
CA SER A 6 21.84 8.77 -12.55
C SER A 6 22.25 8.45 -11.12
N ILE A 7 21.36 7.89 -10.31
CA ILE A 7 21.69 7.44 -8.94
C ILE A 7 22.71 6.30 -8.98
N PHE A 8 22.51 5.31 -9.85
CA PHE A 8 23.45 4.19 -9.99
C PHE A 8 24.83 4.67 -10.42
N ALA A 9 24.90 5.63 -11.35
CA ALA A 9 26.16 6.25 -11.75
C ALA A 9 26.83 7.00 -10.60
N LEU A 10 26.08 7.77 -9.82
CA LEU A 10 26.59 8.51 -8.65
C LEU A 10 27.13 7.57 -7.56
N MET A 11 26.45 6.44 -7.35
CA MET A 11 26.84 5.42 -6.38
C MET A 11 27.91 4.46 -6.91
N ASN A 12 28.38 4.64 -8.14
CA ASN A 12 29.32 3.74 -8.82
C ASN A 12 28.86 2.26 -8.83
N VAL A 13 27.54 2.05 -8.97
CA VAL A 13 26.93 0.71 -9.03
C VAL A 13 26.81 0.29 -10.49
N PRO A 14 27.39 -0.85 -10.92
CA PRO A 14 27.38 -1.30 -12.32
C PRO A 14 26.03 -1.94 -12.71
N LEU A 15 24.93 -1.26 -12.42
CA LEU A 15 23.59 -1.69 -12.75
C LEU A 15 22.93 -0.69 -13.70
N ARG A 16 22.02 -1.19 -14.52
CA ARG A 16 21.12 -0.35 -15.34
C ARG A 16 19.70 -0.48 -14.81
N CYS A 17 18.99 0.64 -14.82
CA CYS A 17 17.57 0.62 -14.49
C CYS A 17 16.80 -0.21 -15.54
N PRO A 18 16.03 -1.22 -15.12
CA PRO A 18 15.22 -1.99 -16.06
C PRO A 18 14.17 -1.09 -16.74
N ASP A 19 13.83 -1.45 -17.97
CA ASP A 19 12.77 -0.77 -18.71
C ASP A 19 11.42 -0.94 -17.98
N TYR A 20 10.61 0.11 -17.98
CA TYR A 20 9.28 0.13 -17.35
C TYR A 20 8.37 -0.98 -17.85
N THR A 21 8.50 -1.40 -19.12
CA THR A 21 7.71 -2.52 -19.68
C THR A 21 8.10 -3.85 -19.06
N SER A 22 9.38 -4.06 -18.77
CA SER A 22 9.89 -5.24 -18.09
C SER A 22 9.41 -5.30 -16.64
N VAL A 23 9.42 -4.17 -15.93
CA VAL A 23 8.89 -4.05 -14.57
C VAL A 23 7.39 -4.34 -14.55
N SER A 24 6.63 -3.76 -15.48
CA SER A 24 5.18 -3.96 -15.60
C SER A 24 4.81 -5.42 -15.91
N LYS A 25 5.55 -6.07 -16.81
CA LYS A 25 5.35 -7.50 -17.12
C LYS A 25 5.66 -8.36 -15.90
N ARG A 26 6.75 -8.09 -15.20
CA ARG A 26 7.16 -8.85 -14.02
C ARG A 26 6.18 -8.67 -12.86
N ALA A 27 5.66 -7.45 -12.65
CA ALA A 27 4.68 -7.18 -11.60
C ALA A 27 3.40 -8.05 -11.72
N LYS A 28 3.04 -8.46 -12.94
CA LYS A 28 1.89 -9.35 -13.17
C LYS A 28 2.14 -10.81 -12.79
N SER A 29 3.39 -11.24 -12.76
CA SER A 29 3.79 -12.63 -12.53
C SER A 29 4.41 -12.88 -11.15
N VAL A 30 4.77 -11.82 -10.43
CA VAL A 30 5.36 -11.94 -9.10
C VAL A 30 4.26 -12.14 -8.07
N ASN A 31 4.29 -13.26 -7.40
CA ASN A 31 3.46 -13.49 -6.22
C ASN A 31 4.13 -12.82 -5.03
N VAL A 32 3.57 -11.71 -4.58
CA VAL A 32 4.09 -10.94 -3.45
C VAL A 32 3.50 -11.49 -2.17
N SER A 33 4.36 -12.03 -1.30
CA SER A 33 3.99 -12.31 0.09
C SER A 33 4.83 -11.43 1.01
N PHE A 34 4.19 -10.72 1.91
CA PHE A 34 4.88 -9.93 2.92
C PHE A 34 5.47 -10.86 3.97
N LYS A 35 6.78 -11.06 3.91
CA LYS A 35 7.53 -11.76 4.95
C LYS A 35 8.35 -10.73 5.68
N THR A 36 7.89 -10.35 6.87
CA THR A 36 8.71 -9.52 7.75
C THR A 36 9.88 -10.33 8.29
N SER A 37 11.06 -9.73 8.31
CA SER A 37 12.24 -10.36 8.90
C SER A 37 12.16 -10.41 10.42
N THR A 38 11.44 -9.47 11.01
CA THR A 38 11.25 -9.35 12.45
C THR A 38 10.26 -10.40 12.97
N ARG A 39 10.67 -11.09 14.02
CA ARG A 39 9.84 -12.07 14.75
C ARG A 39 9.47 -11.50 16.11
N GLY A 40 8.37 -12.02 16.68
CA GLY A 40 7.92 -11.62 18.01
C GLY A 40 6.75 -10.65 17.99
N GLU A 41 6.54 -9.99 19.10
CA GLU A 41 5.41 -9.08 19.32
C GLU A 41 5.61 -7.75 18.56
N ILE A 42 4.50 -7.19 18.05
CA ILE A 42 4.45 -5.85 17.49
C ILE A 42 4.07 -4.90 18.61
N ALA A 43 4.99 -4.02 19.01
CA ALA A 43 4.72 -3.09 20.10
C ALA A 43 3.66 -2.04 19.71
N HIS A 44 3.81 -1.44 18.54
CA HIS A 44 2.89 -0.44 18.02
C HIS A 44 2.68 -0.65 16.51
N LEU A 45 1.47 -1.01 16.13
CA LEU A 45 1.04 -1.11 14.73
C LEU A 45 0.34 0.19 14.32
N VAL A 46 0.79 0.81 13.25
CA VAL A 46 0.16 2.00 12.66
C VAL A 46 -0.55 1.59 11.39
N ILE A 47 -1.81 1.99 11.25
CA ILE A 47 -2.67 1.59 10.13
C ILE A 47 -3.22 2.84 9.47
N ASP A 48 -3.11 2.90 8.14
CA ASP A 48 -3.64 3.99 7.34
C ASP A 48 -4.01 3.51 5.94
N SER A 49 -4.80 4.31 5.23
CA SER A 49 -5.18 4.07 3.84
C SER A 49 -4.84 5.26 2.94
N THR A 50 -4.47 4.96 1.72
CA THR A 50 -4.20 5.98 0.71
C THR A 50 -4.90 5.67 -0.60
N GLY A 51 -5.41 6.71 -1.26
CA GLY A 51 -6.01 6.59 -2.58
C GLY A 51 -4.97 6.44 -3.68
N LEU A 52 -5.06 5.36 -4.46
CA LEU A 52 -4.24 5.13 -5.63
C LEU A 52 -5.04 5.35 -6.90
N LYS A 53 -4.59 6.25 -7.74
CA LYS A 53 -5.14 6.43 -9.08
C LYS A 53 -4.60 5.35 -10.01
N VAL A 54 -5.46 4.43 -10.41
CA VAL A 54 -5.06 3.30 -11.28
C VAL A 54 -5.13 3.69 -12.74
N PHE A 55 -6.15 4.46 -13.13
CA PHE A 55 -6.37 4.87 -14.50
C PHE A 55 -7.10 6.21 -14.57
N GLY A 56 -6.83 6.97 -15.61
CA GLY A 56 -7.55 8.21 -15.93
C GLY A 56 -6.63 9.24 -16.58
N GLU A 57 -7.23 10.08 -17.43
CA GLU A 57 -6.55 11.21 -18.04
C GLU A 57 -6.23 12.29 -16.99
N GLY A 58 -5.18 13.08 -17.25
CA GLY A 58 -4.82 14.19 -16.36
C GLY A 58 -5.97 15.20 -16.21
N GLU A 59 -6.02 15.88 -15.07
CA GLU A 59 -7.09 16.85 -14.74
C GLU A 59 -7.27 17.94 -15.78
N TRP A 60 -6.19 18.30 -16.47
CA TRP A 60 -6.20 19.31 -17.51
C TRP A 60 -7.04 18.92 -18.74
N LYS A 61 -7.00 17.64 -19.18
CA LYS A 61 -7.78 17.14 -20.31
C LYS A 61 -9.27 17.05 -19.98
N VAL A 62 -9.62 16.70 -18.76
CA VAL A 62 -11.00 16.63 -18.28
C VAL A 62 -11.64 18.02 -18.26
N ARG A 63 -10.89 19.05 -17.82
CA ARG A 63 -11.37 20.44 -17.83
C ARG A 63 -11.64 20.98 -19.25
N LYS A 64 -10.85 20.58 -20.24
CA LYS A 64 -10.91 21.14 -21.60
C LYS A 64 -11.92 20.45 -22.52
N HIS A 65 -12.25 19.18 -22.29
CA HIS A 65 -13.03 18.38 -23.23
C HIS A 65 -14.33 17.75 -22.65
N GLY A 66 -14.66 17.98 -21.40
CA GLY A 66 -15.95 17.62 -20.79
C GLY A 66 -16.37 16.14 -20.83
N LYS A 67 -15.55 15.26 -21.37
CA LYS A 67 -15.79 13.80 -21.38
C LYS A 67 -15.04 13.13 -20.27
N GLU A 68 -15.70 12.92 -19.14
CA GLU A 68 -15.18 12.11 -18.06
C GLU A 68 -15.10 10.64 -18.48
N ARG A 69 -13.91 10.18 -18.86
CA ARG A 69 -13.62 8.76 -18.69
C ARG A 69 -13.47 8.53 -17.18
N ARG A 70 -14.33 7.68 -16.61
CA ARG A 70 -14.37 7.39 -15.18
C ARG A 70 -12.95 7.17 -14.64
N ARG A 71 -12.56 8.01 -13.69
CA ARG A 71 -11.33 7.82 -12.93
C ARG A 71 -11.48 6.57 -12.09
N ILE A 72 -10.59 5.61 -12.26
CA ILE A 72 -10.57 4.40 -11.46
C ILE A 72 -9.58 4.60 -10.34
N TRP A 73 -10.08 4.61 -9.13
CA TRP A 73 -9.31 4.68 -7.91
C TRP A 73 -9.35 3.34 -7.19
N ARG A 74 -8.30 3.07 -6.44
CA ARG A 74 -8.22 1.99 -5.47
C ARG A 74 -7.74 2.57 -4.15
N LYS A 75 -8.06 1.91 -3.06
CA LYS A 75 -7.48 2.21 -1.75
C LYS A 75 -6.41 1.18 -1.43
N LEU A 76 -5.25 1.64 -1.04
CA LEU A 76 -4.20 0.81 -0.48
C LEU A 76 -4.22 0.99 1.04
N HIS A 77 -4.48 -0.09 1.76
CA HIS A 77 -4.41 -0.13 3.21
C HIS A 77 -3.07 -0.70 3.61
N LEU A 78 -2.40 -0.07 4.55
CA LEU A 78 -1.10 -0.48 5.06
C LEU A 78 -1.14 -0.58 6.58
N ALA A 79 -0.50 -1.60 7.12
CA ALA A 79 -0.22 -1.72 8.54
C ALA A 79 1.29 -1.85 8.72
N VAL A 80 1.89 -0.94 9.47
CA VAL A 80 3.33 -0.76 9.63
C VAL A 80 3.70 -0.88 11.10
N ASP A 81 4.74 -1.65 11.40
CA ASP A 81 5.36 -1.66 12.73
C ASP A 81 6.15 -0.36 12.91
N SER A 82 5.74 0.50 13.86
CA SER A 82 6.36 1.81 14.06
C SER A 82 7.80 1.74 14.54
N ASN A 83 8.21 0.64 15.16
CA ASN A 83 9.57 0.49 15.65
C ASN A 83 10.56 0.06 14.56
N THR A 84 10.13 -0.85 13.70
CA THR A 84 11.00 -1.41 12.65
C THR A 84 10.79 -0.75 11.30
N HIS A 85 9.70 0.00 11.13
CA HIS A 85 9.22 0.57 9.87
C HIS A 85 8.93 -0.49 8.78
N GLU A 86 8.75 -1.74 9.20
CA GLU A 86 8.36 -2.81 8.29
C GLU A 86 6.87 -2.75 7.98
N VAL A 87 6.52 -2.92 6.71
CA VAL A 87 5.13 -3.17 6.31
C VAL A 87 4.76 -4.58 6.72
N VAL A 88 3.88 -4.70 7.70
CA VAL A 88 3.43 -5.98 8.26
C VAL A 88 2.31 -6.58 7.43
N CYS A 89 1.34 -5.75 7.05
CA CYS A 89 0.19 -6.13 6.25
C CYS A 89 -0.08 -5.08 5.19
N ALA A 90 -0.61 -5.51 4.04
CA ALA A 90 -1.09 -4.61 3.01
C ALA A 90 -2.30 -5.23 2.29
N ASP A 91 -3.26 -4.40 1.93
CA ASP A 91 -4.43 -4.80 1.16
C ASP A 91 -4.84 -3.73 0.16
N LEU A 92 -5.43 -4.15 -0.95
CA LEU A 92 -5.87 -3.27 -2.02
C LEU A 92 -7.37 -3.44 -2.25
N SER A 93 -8.14 -2.46 -1.84
CA SER A 93 -9.59 -2.48 -1.99
C SER A 93 -10.11 -1.60 -3.13
N LEU A 94 -11.38 -1.81 -3.45
CA LEU A 94 -12.14 -0.89 -4.31
C LEU A 94 -12.37 0.44 -3.57
N ASN A 95 -12.50 1.52 -4.32
CA ASN A 95 -12.72 2.85 -3.72
C ASN A 95 -14.01 2.98 -2.90
N ASN A 96 -15.00 2.14 -3.16
CA ASN A 96 -16.28 2.11 -2.45
C ASN A 96 -16.26 1.26 -1.17
N VAL A 97 -15.19 0.52 -0.91
CA VAL A 97 -15.00 -0.23 0.34
C VAL A 97 -14.55 0.74 1.42
N THR A 98 -15.20 0.70 2.58
CA THR A 98 -14.83 1.53 3.72
C THR A 98 -13.57 0.99 4.39
N ASP A 99 -12.84 1.84 5.10
CA ASP A 99 -11.60 1.46 5.76
C ASP A 99 -11.86 0.42 6.87
N SER A 100 -12.97 0.56 7.59
CA SER A 100 -13.40 -0.41 8.59
C SER A 100 -13.79 -1.77 8.01
N GLU A 101 -14.35 -1.82 6.80
CA GLU A 101 -14.67 -3.10 6.13
C GLU A 101 -13.41 -3.84 5.66
N ALA A 102 -12.37 -3.12 5.24
CA ALA A 102 -11.11 -3.71 4.82
C ALA A 102 -10.26 -4.20 6.02
N PHE A 103 -10.46 -3.63 7.20
CA PHE A 103 -9.63 -3.83 8.38
C PHE A 103 -9.48 -5.30 8.81
N PRO A 104 -10.55 -6.12 8.94
CA PRO A 104 -10.41 -7.52 9.36
C PRO A 104 -9.53 -8.33 8.41
N GLY A 105 -9.70 -8.13 7.08
CA GLY A 105 -8.89 -8.79 6.08
C GLY A 105 -7.42 -8.36 6.13
N LEU A 106 -7.15 -7.11 6.48
CA LEU A 106 -5.81 -6.59 6.67
C LEU A 106 -5.12 -7.21 7.89
N ILE A 107 -5.77 -7.20 9.05
CA ILE A 107 -5.16 -7.67 10.31
C ILE A 107 -4.94 -9.19 10.31
N ARG A 108 -5.84 -9.97 9.72
CA ARG A 108 -5.71 -11.44 9.62
C ARG A 108 -4.52 -11.92 8.79
N GLN A 109 -3.82 -11.01 8.09
CA GLN A 109 -2.58 -11.35 7.39
C GLN A 109 -1.39 -11.57 8.34
N THR A 110 -1.46 -11.05 9.57
CA THR A 110 -0.43 -11.29 10.59
C THR A 110 -0.91 -12.24 11.67
N HIS A 111 0.01 -13.11 12.12
CA HIS A 111 -0.20 -13.97 13.29
C HIS A 111 0.63 -13.50 14.49
N ARG A 112 1.29 -12.35 14.36
CA ARG A 112 2.09 -11.75 15.43
C ARG A 112 1.16 -11.09 16.44
N LYS A 113 1.48 -11.24 17.72
CA LYS A 113 0.77 -10.52 18.79
C LYS A 113 0.98 -9.01 18.64
N ILE A 114 -0.11 -8.26 18.65
CA ILE A 114 -0.12 -6.79 18.59
C ILE A 114 -0.40 -6.26 19.99
N ARG A 115 0.48 -5.40 20.52
CA ARG A 115 0.30 -4.80 21.84
C ARG A 115 -0.56 -3.56 21.80
N ALA A 116 -0.33 -2.72 20.81
CA ALA A 116 -1.11 -1.50 20.59
C ALA A 116 -1.26 -1.26 19.08
N ALA A 117 -2.40 -0.73 18.68
CA ALA A 117 -2.67 -0.29 17.31
C ALA A 117 -3.14 1.17 17.31
N ALA A 118 -2.68 1.94 16.35
CA ALA A 118 -3.10 3.31 16.08
C ALA A 118 -3.59 3.42 14.64
N ALA A 119 -4.74 4.03 14.46
CA ALA A 119 -5.34 4.28 13.15
C ALA A 119 -6.10 5.61 13.18
N ASP A 120 -6.50 6.13 12.03
CA ASP A 120 -7.33 7.32 11.96
C ASP A 120 -8.80 7.03 12.37
N GLY A 121 -9.62 8.10 12.48
CA GLY A 121 -11.02 7.97 12.92
C GLY A 121 -11.91 7.14 11.98
N ALA A 122 -11.49 6.86 10.74
CA ALA A 122 -12.24 6.00 9.83
C ALA A 122 -12.25 4.53 10.26
N TYR A 123 -11.28 4.13 11.10
CA TYR A 123 -11.18 2.82 11.72
C TYR A 123 -11.80 2.74 13.12
N ASP A 124 -12.29 3.84 13.69
CA ASP A 124 -12.90 3.86 15.02
C ASP A 124 -14.33 3.28 14.98
N THR A 125 -14.41 1.99 14.78
CA THR A 125 -15.65 1.23 14.71
C THR A 125 -15.59 0.01 15.62
N ARG A 126 -16.78 -0.43 16.07
CA ARG A 126 -16.90 -1.65 16.89
C ARG A 126 -16.27 -2.87 16.19
N LEU A 127 -16.45 -2.98 14.87
CA LEU A 127 -15.85 -4.07 14.08
C LEU A 127 -14.32 -4.11 14.22
N CYS A 128 -13.66 -2.95 14.09
CA CYS A 128 -12.21 -2.87 14.22
C CYS A 128 -11.72 -3.17 15.63
N HIS A 129 -12.44 -2.68 16.65
CA HIS A 129 -12.10 -2.96 18.05
C HIS A 129 -12.27 -4.44 18.40
N ASP A 130 -13.30 -5.10 17.88
CA ASP A 130 -13.54 -6.52 18.14
C ASP A 130 -12.48 -7.41 17.46
N GLU A 131 -11.96 -7.02 16.30
CA GLU A 131 -10.91 -7.77 15.58
C GLU A 131 -9.53 -7.68 16.27
N LEU A 132 -9.27 -6.65 17.07
CA LEU A 132 -8.00 -6.46 17.80
C LEU A 132 -7.99 -7.14 19.19
N ARG A 133 -9.08 -7.70 19.66
CA ARG A 133 -9.18 -8.40 20.95
C ARG A 133 -8.73 -9.84 20.84
#